data_4e08b988f5e187cfb5a11a97f61ef630
#
_entry.id   4e08b988f5e187cfb5a11a97f61ef630
#
_cell.length_a   1.000
_cell.length_b   1.000
_cell.length_c   1.000
_cell.angle_alpha   90.00
_cell.angle_beta   90.00
_cell.angle_gamma   90.00
#
_symmetry.space_group_name_H-M   'P 1'
#
loop_
_entity.id
_entity.type
_entity.pdbx_description
1 polymer ?
#
loop_
_entity_poly.entity_id
_entity_poly.type
_entity_poly.pdbx_seq_one_letter_code
_entity_poly.pdbx_strand_id
1 'polypeptide(L)'
;MLNGDMICLREPWESDISLLVSMRNDIDLQIKLMTFPKANTIQRVKDWLTNHLNNPQTVFFIVATKTDNNPCGYIQVVNMDFINRFGELGICLVQSSQGKGYGKDAIQVLEKYVEEIFNIRKIILKVLADNLNAISLYERLGYSKVGCYHKHFYNQGNFSDIVLMEKFLDLSGRC
;
A
#
# COMPACT_ATOMS: atom_id res chain seq x y z
N MET A 1 11.29 11.65 -6.74
CA MET A 1 10.83 10.56 -7.62
C MET A 1 11.75 9.37 -7.43
N LEU A 2 11.20 8.19 -7.12
CA LEU A 2 11.93 6.94 -6.99
C LEU A 2 11.61 6.09 -8.23
N ASN A 3 12.63 5.46 -8.84
CA ASN A 3 12.46 4.73 -10.09
C ASN A 3 12.59 3.22 -9.88
N GLY A 4 11.57 2.49 -10.32
CA GLY A 4 11.60 1.05 -10.52
C GLY A 4 11.95 0.68 -11.96
N ASP A 5 11.71 -0.58 -12.31
CA ASP A 5 11.90 -1.06 -13.68
C ASP A 5 10.80 -0.56 -14.62
N MET A 6 9.53 -0.67 -14.19
CA MET A 6 8.34 -0.36 -14.99
C MET A 6 7.57 0.86 -14.48
N ILE A 7 7.74 1.20 -13.19
CA ILE A 7 7.01 2.30 -12.54
C ILE A 7 7.97 3.33 -11.95
N CYS A 8 7.42 4.49 -11.62
CA CYS A 8 8.03 5.41 -10.68
C CYS A 8 7.08 5.71 -9.52
N LEU A 9 7.69 5.98 -8.37
CA LEU A 9 6.97 6.49 -7.20
C LEU A 9 7.25 7.99 -7.10
N ARG A 10 6.20 8.78 -7.13
CA ARG A 10 6.30 10.23 -7.09
C ARG A 10 5.32 10.86 -6.09
N GLU A 11 5.55 12.10 -5.75
CA GLU A 11 4.61 12.89 -4.97
C GLU A 11 3.25 13.02 -5.70
N PRO A 12 2.13 13.15 -4.98
CA PRO A 12 0.84 13.43 -5.58
C PRO A 12 0.80 14.81 -6.22
N TRP A 13 0.20 14.88 -7.41
CA TRP A 13 -0.10 16.14 -8.10
C TRP A 13 -1.59 16.45 -7.99
N GLU A 14 -1.95 17.71 -8.24
CA GLU A 14 -3.39 18.10 -8.26
C GLU A 14 -4.20 17.30 -9.29
N SER A 15 -3.59 16.95 -10.42
CA SER A 15 -4.19 16.11 -11.46
C SER A 15 -4.53 14.68 -11.00
N ASP A 16 -3.89 14.17 -9.95
CA ASP A 16 -4.15 12.81 -9.43
C ASP A 16 -5.40 12.74 -8.56
N ILE A 17 -5.93 13.88 -8.13
CA ILE A 17 -7.10 13.92 -7.23
C ILE A 17 -8.30 13.19 -7.83
N SER A 18 -8.53 13.33 -9.14
CA SER A 18 -9.63 12.64 -9.83
C SER A 18 -9.49 11.12 -9.75
N LEU A 19 -8.28 10.59 -9.92
CA LEU A 19 -7.99 9.17 -9.76
C LEU A 19 -8.23 8.72 -8.31
N LEU A 20 -7.70 9.46 -7.33
CA LEU A 20 -7.87 9.13 -5.92
C LEU A 20 -9.34 9.16 -5.49
N VAL A 21 -10.14 10.10 -6.03
CA VAL A 21 -11.59 10.16 -5.80
C VAL A 21 -12.28 8.92 -6.38
N SER A 22 -11.95 8.52 -7.61
CA SER A 22 -12.53 7.31 -8.21
C SER A 22 -12.19 6.06 -7.40
N MET A 23 -10.93 5.90 -6.99
CA MET A 23 -10.49 4.77 -6.18
C MET A 23 -11.16 4.72 -4.80
N ARG A 24 -11.36 5.86 -4.15
CA ARG A 24 -12.02 5.93 -2.84
C ARG A 24 -13.54 5.77 -2.90
N ASN A 25 -14.14 5.88 -4.07
CA ASN A 25 -15.56 5.61 -4.31
C ASN A 25 -15.81 4.25 -4.96
N ASP A 26 -14.77 3.50 -5.29
CA ASP A 26 -14.87 2.11 -5.75
C ASP A 26 -15.08 1.20 -4.53
N ILE A 27 -16.30 0.67 -4.38
CA ILE A 27 -16.70 -0.13 -3.22
C ILE A 27 -15.86 -1.40 -3.10
N ASP A 28 -15.63 -2.11 -4.20
CA ASP A 28 -14.88 -3.36 -4.21
C ASP A 28 -13.42 -3.13 -3.82
N LEU A 29 -12.85 -2.01 -4.29
CA LEU A 29 -11.50 -1.61 -3.93
C LEU A 29 -11.39 -1.25 -2.44
N GLN A 30 -12.38 -0.50 -1.92
CA GLN A 30 -12.42 -0.13 -0.49
C GLN A 30 -12.58 -1.35 0.41
N ILE A 31 -13.36 -2.34 0.01
CA ILE A 31 -13.50 -3.60 0.74
C ILE A 31 -12.16 -4.34 0.78
N LYS A 32 -11.46 -4.46 -0.35
CA LYS A 32 -10.12 -5.09 -0.41
C LYS A 32 -9.09 -4.39 0.46
N LEU A 33 -9.23 -3.09 0.67
CA LEU A 33 -8.41 -2.29 1.58
C LEU A 33 -8.88 -2.35 3.04
N MET A 34 -9.91 -3.14 3.34
CA MET A 34 -10.52 -3.25 4.67
C MET A 34 -10.95 -1.90 5.24
N THR A 35 -11.43 -1.02 4.38
CA THR A 35 -11.98 0.29 4.75
C THR A 35 -13.49 0.28 4.60
N PHE A 36 -14.17 1.16 5.35
CA PHE A 36 -15.61 1.30 5.20
C PHE A 36 -15.94 2.08 3.91
N PRO A 37 -16.73 1.48 2.99
CA PRO A 37 -17.16 2.17 1.79
C PRO A 37 -18.05 3.37 2.19
N LYS A 38 -17.59 4.56 1.90
CA LYS A 38 -18.31 5.83 2.12
C LYS A 38 -18.23 6.65 0.86
N ALA A 39 -19.30 7.39 0.56
CA ALA A 39 -19.24 8.42 -0.48
C ALA A 39 -18.19 9.47 -0.11
N ASN A 40 -17.21 9.65 -0.97
CA ASN A 40 -16.12 10.59 -0.80
C ASN A 40 -16.27 11.76 -1.78
N THR A 41 -16.40 12.97 -1.24
CA THR A 41 -16.30 14.18 -2.04
C THR A 41 -14.83 14.47 -2.38
N ILE A 42 -14.59 15.31 -3.38
CA ILE A 42 -13.24 15.78 -3.73
C ILE A 42 -12.55 16.36 -2.49
N GLN A 43 -13.27 17.18 -1.69
CA GLN A 43 -12.71 17.80 -0.49
C GLN A 43 -12.27 16.76 0.54
N ARG A 44 -13.09 15.74 0.81
CA ARG A 44 -12.72 14.65 1.73
C ARG A 44 -11.48 13.90 1.30
N VAL A 45 -11.32 13.71 -0.01
CA VAL A 45 -10.11 13.03 -0.54
C VAL A 45 -8.89 13.93 -0.42
N LYS A 46 -9.01 15.24 -0.67
CA LYS A 46 -7.95 16.21 -0.43
C LYS A 46 -7.54 16.26 1.04
N ASP A 47 -8.50 16.31 1.96
CA ASP A 47 -8.23 16.31 3.41
C ASP A 47 -7.53 15.01 3.85
N TRP A 48 -8.00 13.85 3.35
CA TRP A 48 -7.37 12.56 3.60
C TRP A 48 -5.91 12.53 3.11
N LEU A 49 -5.66 12.99 1.89
CA LEU A 49 -4.32 13.06 1.33
C LEU A 49 -3.42 14.00 2.13
N THR A 50 -3.92 15.18 2.46
CA THR A 50 -3.18 16.17 3.28
C THR A 50 -2.80 15.61 4.64
N ASN A 51 -3.71 14.87 5.30
CA ASN A 51 -3.44 14.23 6.57
C ASN A 51 -2.34 13.15 6.45
N HIS A 52 -2.31 12.40 5.34
CA HIS A 52 -1.25 11.43 5.09
C HIS A 52 0.09 12.10 4.86
N LEU A 53 0.14 13.14 4.05
CA LEU A 53 1.37 13.87 3.73
C LEU A 53 1.96 14.62 4.91
N ASN A 54 1.12 15.11 5.82
CA ASN A 54 1.55 15.84 7.03
C ASN A 54 1.90 14.91 8.21
N ASN A 55 1.63 13.60 8.11
CA ASN A 55 1.93 12.67 9.19
C ASN A 55 3.40 12.21 9.10
N PRO A 56 4.27 12.54 10.07
CA PRO A 56 5.68 12.16 10.03
C PRO A 56 5.92 10.65 10.11
N GLN A 57 4.93 9.87 10.53
CA GLN A 57 4.98 8.40 10.57
C GLN A 57 4.41 7.75 9.30
N THR A 58 4.28 8.52 8.22
CA THR A 58 3.71 8.05 6.95
C THR A 58 4.57 8.51 5.79
N VAL A 59 4.82 7.61 4.85
CA VAL A 59 5.25 7.93 3.50
C VAL A 59 4.18 7.52 2.52
N PHE A 60 3.89 8.38 1.55
CA PHE A 60 2.85 8.18 0.56
C PHE A 60 3.34 8.59 -0.82
N PHE A 61 3.15 7.73 -1.81
CA PHE A 61 3.51 8.00 -3.20
C PHE A 61 2.39 7.59 -4.16
N ILE A 62 2.25 8.33 -5.24
CA ILE A 62 1.55 7.86 -6.44
C ILE A 62 2.44 6.85 -7.15
N VAL A 63 1.86 5.72 -7.51
CA VAL A 63 2.47 4.75 -8.43
C VAL A 63 2.10 5.19 -9.85
N ALA A 64 3.09 5.51 -10.66
CA ALA A 64 2.86 5.90 -12.06
C ALA A 64 3.74 5.06 -13.00
N THR A 65 3.31 4.88 -14.24
CA THR A 65 4.12 4.21 -15.27
C THR A 65 5.37 5.03 -15.56
N LYS A 66 6.49 4.35 -15.77
CA LYS A 66 7.79 5.02 -16.03
C LYS A 66 7.84 5.68 -17.42
N THR A 67 7.07 5.17 -18.37
CA THR A 67 7.12 5.61 -19.77
C THR A 67 6.43 6.95 -20.01
N ASP A 68 5.23 7.11 -19.45
CA ASP A 68 4.35 8.25 -19.71
C ASP A 68 3.85 8.94 -18.44
N ASN A 69 4.37 8.48 -17.27
CA ASN A 69 4.04 9.00 -15.95
C ASN A 69 2.52 8.96 -15.64
N ASN A 70 1.81 8.01 -16.25
CA ASN A 70 0.38 7.84 -16.07
C ASN A 70 0.10 7.20 -14.70
N PRO A 71 -0.73 7.82 -13.83
CA PRO A 71 -0.96 7.31 -12.48
C PRO A 71 -1.77 6.00 -12.51
N CYS A 72 -1.27 5.00 -11.80
CA CYS A 72 -1.83 3.65 -11.69
C CYS A 72 -2.48 3.37 -10.35
N GLY A 73 -2.23 4.21 -9.35
CA GLY A 73 -2.68 4.03 -7.99
C GLY A 73 -1.74 4.70 -6.99
N TYR A 74 -1.73 4.20 -5.77
CA TYR A 74 -0.83 4.71 -4.71
C TYR A 74 -0.25 3.59 -3.87
N ILE A 75 0.86 3.91 -3.20
CA ILE A 75 1.53 3.04 -2.24
C ILE A 75 1.98 3.87 -1.04
N GLN A 76 1.95 3.27 0.14
CA GLN A 76 2.30 3.94 1.38
C GLN A 76 2.92 2.98 2.39
N VAL A 77 3.70 3.53 3.31
CA VAL A 77 3.98 2.91 4.61
C VAL A 77 3.44 3.86 5.67
N VAL A 78 2.58 3.34 6.54
CA VAL A 78 1.96 4.09 7.62
C VAL A 78 2.37 3.53 8.98
N ASN A 79 2.07 4.28 10.04
CA ASN A 79 2.34 3.85 11.42
C ASN A 79 3.82 3.46 11.63
N MET A 80 4.75 4.20 11.01
CA MET A 80 6.16 3.94 11.18
C MET A 80 6.58 4.16 12.63
N ASP A 81 7.09 3.11 13.25
CA ASP A 81 7.71 3.14 14.57
C ASP A 81 9.23 3.21 14.41
N PHE A 82 9.81 4.37 14.65
CA PHE A 82 11.25 4.60 14.45
C PHE A 82 12.12 4.00 15.57
N ILE A 83 11.51 3.63 16.71
CA ILE A 83 12.21 2.96 17.81
C ILE A 83 12.31 1.46 17.52
N ASN A 84 11.17 0.83 17.23
CA ASN A 84 11.12 -0.59 16.91
C ASN A 84 11.45 -0.87 15.42
N ARG A 85 11.52 0.18 14.60
CA ARG A 85 11.95 0.17 13.19
C ARG A 85 11.07 -0.69 12.30
N PHE A 86 9.75 -0.52 12.37
CA PHE A 86 8.79 -1.17 11.48
C PHE A 86 7.74 -0.17 10.95
N GLY A 87 7.03 -0.57 9.89
CA GLY A 87 5.91 0.18 9.34
C GLY A 87 4.91 -0.76 8.65
N GLU A 88 3.70 -0.28 8.43
CA GLU A 88 2.60 -1.03 7.82
C GLU A 88 2.44 -0.62 6.35
N LEU A 89 2.63 -1.60 5.43
CA LEU A 89 2.48 -1.41 3.99
C LEU A 89 1.01 -1.36 3.59
N GLY A 90 0.66 -0.39 2.76
CA GLY A 90 -0.60 -0.35 2.02
C GLY A 90 -0.35 -0.03 0.55
N ILE A 91 -0.93 -0.79 -0.34
CA ILE A 91 -0.87 -0.55 -1.79
C ILE A 91 -2.25 -0.71 -2.42
N CYS A 92 -2.56 0.17 -3.36
CA CYS A 92 -3.80 0.15 -4.10
C CYS A 92 -3.55 0.55 -5.55
N LEU A 93 -3.85 -0.34 -6.49
CA LEU A 93 -3.77 -0.08 -7.92
C LEU A 93 -5.16 -0.18 -8.55
N VAL A 94 -5.45 0.70 -9.51
CA VAL A 94 -6.67 0.58 -10.32
C VAL A 94 -6.70 -0.76 -11.07
N GLN A 95 -7.88 -1.29 -11.31
CA GLN A 95 -8.06 -2.63 -11.90
C GLN A 95 -7.32 -2.80 -13.23
N SER A 96 -7.33 -1.78 -14.08
CA SER A 96 -6.64 -1.78 -15.37
C SER A 96 -5.11 -1.87 -15.28
N SER A 97 -4.53 -1.61 -14.10
CA SER A 97 -3.09 -1.65 -13.82
C SER A 97 -2.65 -2.88 -13.01
N GLN A 98 -3.60 -3.71 -12.60
CA GLN A 98 -3.30 -4.96 -11.89
C GLN A 98 -2.83 -6.06 -12.87
N GLY A 99 -2.10 -7.05 -12.35
CA GLY A 99 -1.58 -8.17 -13.14
C GLY A 99 -0.40 -7.87 -14.07
N LYS A 100 0.06 -6.61 -14.14
CA LYS A 100 1.15 -6.15 -15.02
C LYS A 100 2.54 -6.10 -14.37
N GLY A 101 2.67 -6.55 -13.12
CA GLY A 101 3.93 -6.48 -12.37
C GLY A 101 4.16 -5.17 -11.62
N TYR A 102 3.35 -4.13 -11.86
CA TYR A 102 3.53 -2.80 -11.24
C TYR A 102 3.51 -2.82 -9.72
N GLY A 103 2.64 -3.66 -9.11
CA GLY A 103 2.60 -3.79 -7.65
C GLY A 103 3.88 -4.38 -7.07
N LYS A 104 4.46 -5.38 -7.73
CA LYS A 104 5.75 -5.97 -7.33
C LYS A 104 6.85 -4.91 -7.36
N ASP A 105 6.97 -4.23 -8.49
CA ASP A 105 8.01 -3.22 -8.71
C ASP A 105 7.86 -2.07 -7.70
N ALA A 106 6.62 -1.57 -7.48
CA ALA A 106 6.34 -0.50 -6.52
C ALA A 106 6.71 -0.88 -5.08
N ILE A 107 6.39 -2.10 -4.65
CA ILE A 107 6.72 -2.57 -3.30
C ILE A 107 8.24 -2.63 -3.12
N GLN A 108 8.97 -3.20 -4.08
CA GLN A 108 10.43 -3.32 -4.00
C GLN A 108 11.12 -1.96 -3.92
N VAL A 109 10.66 -0.98 -4.71
CA VAL A 109 11.18 0.40 -4.67
C VAL A 109 10.90 1.06 -3.32
N LEU A 110 9.67 0.88 -2.79
CA LEU A 110 9.30 1.48 -1.50
C LEU A 110 10.05 0.82 -0.33
N GLU A 111 10.20 -0.50 -0.32
CA GLU A 111 10.96 -1.23 0.70
C GLU A 111 12.39 -0.70 0.81
N LYS A 112 13.07 -0.60 -0.33
CA LYS A 112 14.43 -0.04 -0.39
C LYS A 112 14.47 1.40 0.15
N TYR A 113 13.52 2.23 -0.24
CA TYR A 113 13.46 3.62 0.21
C TYR A 113 13.27 3.74 1.73
N VAL A 114 12.33 2.99 2.33
CA VAL A 114 12.09 3.10 3.77
C VAL A 114 13.20 2.47 4.60
N GLU A 115 13.88 1.46 4.07
CA GLU A 115 15.08 0.88 4.69
C GLU A 115 16.24 1.89 4.70
N GLU A 116 16.57 2.45 3.54
CA GLU A 116 17.74 3.33 3.39
C GLU A 116 17.57 4.70 4.05
N ILE A 117 16.38 5.29 3.96
CA ILE A 117 16.13 6.66 4.41
C ILE A 117 15.62 6.73 5.85
N PHE A 118 14.73 5.81 6.24
CA PHE A 118 14.09 5.81 7.56
C PHE A 118 14.62 4.71 8.48
N ASN A 119 15.58 3.90 8.02
CA ASN A 119 16.14 2.80 8.79
C ASN A 119 15.07 1.80 9.28
N ILE A 120 14.00 1.63 8.50
CA ILE A 120 12.96 0.63 8.77
C ILE A 120 13.51 -0.75 8.44
N ARG A 121 13.50 -1.67 9.41
CA ARG A 121 14.02 -3.03 9.24
C ARG A 121 12.93 -4.07 8.94
N LYS A 122 11.67 -3.75 9.22
CA LYS A 122 10.55 -4.69 9.08
C LYS A 122 9.32 -4.00 8.51
N ILE A 123 8.72 -4.62 7.53
CA ILE A 123 7.42 -4.23 7.01
C ILE A 123 6.38 -5.27 7.43
N ILE A 124 5.26 -4.79 7.95
CA ILE A 124 4.08 -5.61 8.24
C ILE A 124 2.94 -5.22 7.30
N LEU A 125 2.01 -6.13 7.09
CA LEU A 125 0.79 -5.84 6.34
C LEU A 125 -0.37 -6.72 6.80
N LYS A 126 -1.57 -6.27 6.47
CA LYS A 126 -2.83 -6.99 6.65
C LYS A 126 -3.47 -7.20 5.28
N VAL A 127 -4.05 -8.37 5.08
CA VAL A 127 -4.72 -8.70 3.82
C VAL A 127 -5.92 -9.60 4.10
N LEU A 128 -7.03 -9.40 3.39
CA LEU A 128 -8.18 -10.32 3.46
C LEU A 128 -7.75 -11.73 3.07
N ALA A 129 -8.19 -12.73 3.83
CA ALA A 129 -7.81 -14.13 3.63
C ALA A 129 -8.25 -14.69 2.26
N ASP A 130 -9.29 -14.13 1.67
CA ASP A 130 -9.79 -14.46 0.32
C ASP A 130 -9.10 -13.71 -0.82
N ASN A 131 -8.27 -12.70 -0.52
CA ASN A 131 -7.50 -11.99 -1.52
C ASN A 131 -6.21 -12.76 -1.89
N LEU A 132 -6.40 -13.94 -2.50
CA LEU A 132 -5.32 -14.87 -2.84
C LEU A 132 -4.27 -14.26 -3.77
N ASN A 133 -4.69 -13.35 -4.66
CA ASN A 133 -3.76 -12.67 -5.57
C ASN A 133 -2.77 -11.77 -4.82
N ALA A 134 -3.24 -11.01 -3.84
CA ALA A 134 -2.39 -10.16 -3.02
C ALA A 134 -1.49 -11.01 -2.11
N ILE A 135 -2.03 -12.04 -1.46
CA ILE A 135 -1.25 -12.97 -0.63
C ILE A 135 -0.10 -13.59 -1.45
N SER A 136 -0.41 -14.14 -2.62
CA SER A 136 0.59 -14.72 -3.52
C SER A 136 1.65 -13.70 -3.99
N LEU A 137 1.27 -12.44 -4.20
CA LEU A 137 2.22 -11.38 -4.51
C LEU A 137 3.18 -11.16 -3.34
N TYR A 138 2.66 -11.01 -2.12
CA TYR A 138 3.47 -10.78 -0.93
C TYR A 138 4.40 -11.98 -0.63
N GLU A 139 3.91 -13.22 -0.74
CA GLU A 139 4.74 -14.43 -0.58
C GLU A 139 5.92 -14.45 -1.57
N ARG A 140 5.67 -14.13 -2.85
CA ARG A 140 6.74 -14.01 -3.87
C ARG A 140 7.74 -12.88 -3.59
N LEU A 141 7.35 -11.88 -2.82
CA LEU A 141 8.22 -10.79 -2.36
C LEU A 141 8.96 -11.12 -1.06
N GLY A 142 8.75 -12.30 -0.48
CA GLY A 142 9.41 -12.77 0.72
C GLY A 142 8.68 -12.44 2.02
N TYR A 143 7.41 -12.03 1.96
CA TYR A 143 6.58 -11.90 3.16
C TYR A 143 6.14 -13.27 3.67
N SER A 144 6.18 -13.46 4.98
CA SER A 144 5.71 -14.65 5.68
C SER A 144 4.42 -14.37 6.44
N LYS A 145 3.50 -15.33 6.47
CA LYS A 145 2.31 -15.28 7.32
C LYS A 145 2.71 -15.48 8.78
N VAL A 146 2.29 -14.57 9.65
CA VAL A 146 2.63 -14.59 11.09
C VAL A 146 1.41 -14.69 11.99
N GLY A 147 0.21 -14.56 11.44
CA GLY A 147 -1.03 -14.69 12.21
C GLY A 147 -2.28 -14.53 11.36
N CYS A 148 -3.42 -14.71 12.02
CA CYS A 148 -4.74 -14.51 11.43
C CYS A 148 -5.69 -13.93 12.47
N TYR A 149 -6.44 -12.92 12.11
CA TYR A 149 -7.60 -12.46 12.86
C TYR A 149 -8.84 -13.14 12.30
N HIS A 150 -9.46 -14.03 13.06
CA HIS A 150 -10.63 -14.75 12.61
C HIS A 150 -11.89 -13.89 12.69
N LYS A 151 -12.70 -13.91 11.60
CA LYS A 151 -13.99 -13.19 11.50
C LYS A 151 -13.88 -11.72 11.91
N HIS A 152 -12.82 -11.05 11.46
CA HIS A 152 -12.45 -9.73 11.96
C HIS A 152 -13.04 -8.59 11.13
N PHE A 153 -13.17 -8.76 9.82
CA PHE A 153 -13.66 -7.72 8.93
C PHE A 153 -15.08 -8.03 8.48
N TYR A 154 -16.02 -7.12 8.83
CA TYR A 154 -17.42 -7.23 8.40
C TYR A 154 -17.58 -6.68 6.99
N ASN A 155 -18.12 -7.49 6.08
CA ASN A 155 -18.41 -7.12 4.70
C ASN A 155 -19.74 -7.72 4.25
N GLN A 156 -20.72 -6.89 3.93
CA GLN A 156 -22.00 -7.25 3.30
C GLN A 156 -22.71 -8.47 3.94
N GLY A 157 -22.81 -8.46 5.26
CA GLY A 157 -23.49 -9.53 6.00
C GLY A 157 -22.59 -10.69 6.46
N ASN A 158 -21.32 -10.73 6.04
CA ASN A 158 -20.37 -11.77 6.38
C ASN A 158 -19.16 -11.21 7.12
N PHE A 159 -18.49 -12.06 7.88
CA PHE A 159 -17.22 -11.75 8.52
C PHE A 159 -16.09 -12.50 7.81
N SER A 160 -15.07 -11.77 7.37
CA SER A 160 -13.88 -12.31 6.72
C SER A 160 -12.70 -12.36 7.69
N ASP A 161 -11.83 -13.34 7.49
CA ASP A 161 -10.55 -13.43 8.18
C ASP A 161 -9.54 -12.46 7.58
N ILE A 162 -8.59 -11.98 8.41
CA ILE A 162 -7.48 -11.14 7.98
C ILE A 162 -6.17 -11.88 8.27
N VAL A 163 -5.39 -12.10 7.23
CA VAL A 163 -4.02 -12.64 7.33
C VAL A 163 -3.06 -11.51 7.66
N LEU A 164 -2.21 -11.75 8.66
CA LEU A 164 -1.11 -10.88 9.04
C LEU A 164 0.17 -11.39 8.40
N MET A 165 0.90 -10.53 7.71
CA MET A 165 2.16 -10.90 7.08
C MET A 165 3.26 -9.92 7.45
N GLU A 166 4.51 -10.40 7.46
CA GLU A 166 5.68 -9.57 7.72
C GLU A 166 6.86 -9.96 6.83
N LYS A 167 7.77 -9.00 6.64
CA LYS A 167 9.05 -9.19 5.97
C LYS A 167 10.12 -8.36 6.68
N PHE A 168 11.29 -8.98 6.95
CA PHE A 168 12.48 -8.26 7.36
C PHE A 168 13.24 -7.77 6.13
N LEU A 169 13.65 -6.50 6.12
CA LEU A 169 14.35 -5.86 5.01
C LEU A 169 15.87 -6.02 5.16
N ASP A 170 16.37 -5.95 6.37
CA ASP A 170 17.80 -5.90 6.72
C ASP A 170 18.48 -7.28 6.83
N LEU A 171 18.04 -8.28 6.07
CA LEU A 171 18.69 -9.61 6.06
C LEU A 171 20.05 -9.63 5.35
N SER A 172 20.51 -8.51 4.82
CA SER A 172 21.83 -8.37 4.20
C SER A 172 22.86 -7.72 5.13
N GLY A 173 23.13 -8.36 6.29
CA GLY A 173 24.44 -8.23 6.94
C GLY A 173 24.86 -6.85 7.44
N ARG A 174 24.08 -6.23 8.32
CA ARG A 174 24.62 -5.26 9.30
C ARG A 174 24.49 -5.88 10.69
N CYS A 175 25.51 -6.65 11.07
CA CYS A 175 25.84 -6.92 12.47
C CYS A 175 26.38 -5.64 13.11
#